data_c8e65d97e3152b206b568000f0c0134f
#
_entry.id   c8e65d97e3152b206b568000f0c0134f
#
_cell.length_a   1.000
_cell.length_b   1.000
_cell.length_c   1.000
_cell.angle_alpha   90.00
_cell.angle_beta   90.00
_cell.angle_gamma   90.00
#
_symmetry.space_group_name_H-M   'P 1'
#
loop_
_entity.id
_entity.type
_entity.pdbx_description
1 polymer ?
#
loop_
_entity_poly.entity_id
_entity_poly.type
_entity_poly.pdbx_seq_one_letter_code
_entity_poly.pdbx_strand_id
1 'polypeptide(L)'
;MKYFLIAGEASGDLHASNLMAALKKQDAEADFRFLGGDLMQAVGGTLVKHYRDMAFMGFIPVLLNLRTILNNMKACQEEIRQYRPDVVILIDYPGFNLKIAKYVKTQLGLPVYYYISPKIWAWKQYRIKDFRRYVDRMFCILPFEVEFFRNLDYPVDYVGNPSVDSVACYREKQAAGPDTFREDEQLDERPVLALLAGSRRQEIKDNLPTMLKVATAYPGHQPVIAGAPGLEPEYYRQYIGDADVKIVFGKTYPLLSHSDAALVTSGTATLETSLFRVPQVVCYYVVAGRLASFIFRHFFHTKYISLVNLIAGREVVQELFGVRFSYDQIHDELGRVLNDHAYRKRMLDGYDEMIRLLGKPGASRRTAELIYQSLKH
;
A
#
# COMPACT_ATOMS: atom_id res chain seq x y z
N MET A 1 -1.82 -8.62 27.98
CA MET A 1 -3.15 -8.63 27.32
C MET A 1 -3.17 -9.61 26.15
N LYS A 2 -4.35 -10.11 25.79
CA LYS A 2 -4.56 -11.02 24.67
C LYS A 2 -5.07 -10.28 23.43
N TYR A 3 -4.34 -10.36 22.34
CA TYR A 3 -4.67 -9.66 21.10
C TYR A 3 -4.97 -10.68 19.99
N PHE A 4 -6.06 -10.49 19.26
CA PHE A 4 -6.35 -11.27 18.07
C PHE A 4 -6.28 -10.37 16.83
N LEU A 5 -5.33 -10.63 15.93
CA LEU A 5 -5.13 -9.78 14.75
C LEU A 5 -5.54 -10.51 13.46
N ILE A 6 -6.07 -9.76 12.48
CA ILE A 6 -6.44 -10.31 11.18
C ILE A 6 -5.88 -9.45 10.06
N ALA A 7 -4.91 -10.01 9.32
CA ALA A 7 -4.31 -9.47 8.11
C ALA A 7 -4.52 -10.45 6.96
N GLY A 8 -5.17 -10.02 5.90
CA GLY A 8 -5.58 -10.89 4.77
C GLY A 8 -4.65 -10.85 3.56
N GLU A 9 -3.55 -10.07 3.58
CA GLU A 9 -2.65 -9.83 2.46
C GLU A 9 -1.22 -9.58 2.96
N ALA A 10 -0.24 -9.66 2.06
CA ALA A 10 1.17 -9.42 2.37
C ALA A 10 1.42 -8.01 2.97
N SER A 11 0.76 -6.98 2.44
CA SER A 11 0.85 -5.61 2.99
C SER A 11 0.26 -5.54 4.39
N GLY A 12 -0.85 -6.24 4.63
CA GLY A 12 -1.46 -6.35 5.94
C GLY A 12 -0.55 -7.06 6.94
N ASP A 13 0.12 -8.16 6.53
CA ASP A 13 1.11 -8.87 7.34
C ASP A 13 2.27 -7.96 7.78
N LEU A 14 2.81 -7.17 6.85
CA LEU A 14 3.86 -6.18 7.15
C LEU A 14 3.39 -5.13 8.16
N HIS A 15 2.21 -4.55 7.97
CA HIS A 15 1.70 -3.52 8.87
C HIS A 15 1.32 -4.09 10.25
N ALA A 16 0.73 -5.29 10.26
CA ALA A 16 0.38 -5.98 11.50
C ALA A 16 1.63 -6.40 12.29
N SER A 17 2.67 -6.89 11.64
CA SER A 17 3.93 -7.26 12.32
C SER A 17 4.58 -6.05 12.99
N ASN A 18 4.62 -4.90 12.32
CA ASN A 18 5.11 -3.66 12.91
C ASN A 18 4.25 -3.20 14.09
N LEU A 19 2.93 -3.34 14.01
CA LEU A 19 2.03 -3.04 15.12
C LEU A 19 2.25 -3.99 16.29
N MET A 20 2.37 -5.31 16.05
CA MET A 20 2.67 -6.30 17.09
C MET A 20 3.99 -6.01 17.81
N ALA A 21 5.04 -5.68 17.04
CA ALA A 21 6.33 -5.29 17.61
C ALA A 21 6.23 -4.02 18.47
N ALA A 22 5.39 -3.06 18.07
CA ALA A 22 5.14 -1.86 18.86
C ALA A 22 4.29 -2.15 20.11
N LEU A 23 3.28 -3.03 20.01
CA LEU A 23 2.47 -3.47 21.15
C LEU A 23 3.31 -4.19 22.21
N LYS A 24 4.25 -5.06 21.82
CA LYS A 24 5.19 -5.70 22.77
C LYS A 24 6.03 -4.70 23.58
N LYS A 25 6.31 -3.53 23.03
CA LYS A 25 7.01 -2.47 23.75
C LYS A 25 6.12 -1.76 24.79
N GLN A 26 4.79 -1.78 24.60
CA GLN A 26 3.82 -1.21 25.53
C GLN A 26 3.32 -2.23 26.57
N ASP A 27 3.24 -3.49 26.17
CA ASP A 27 2.71 -4.61 26.94
C ASP A 27 3.70 -5.79 26.88
N ALA A 28 4.54 -5.92 27.90
CA ALA A 28 5.53 -7.00 27.98
C ALA A 28 4.91 -8.41 28.01
N GLU A 29 3.66 -8.51 28.52
CA GLU A 29 2.89 -9.75 28.59
C GLU A 29 1.92 -9.91 27.42
N ALA A 30 2.16 -9.22 26.29
CA ALA A 30 1.31 -9.31 25.11
C ALA A 30 1.30 -10.74 24.55
N ASP A 31 0.12 -11.36 24.54
CA ASP A 31 -0.14 -12.66 23.93
C ASP A 31 -0.90 -12.43 22.60
N PHE A 32 -0.38 -12.99 21.50
CA PHE A 32 -0.92 -12.80 20.17
C PHE A 32 -1.41 -14.11 19.54
N ARG A 33 -2.65 -14.10 19.05
CA ARG A 33 -3.12 -15.04 18.02
C ARG A 33 -3.53 -14.26 16.78
N PHE A 34 -3.28 -14.82 15.60
CA PHE A 34 -3.53 -14.06 14.39
C PHE A 34 -3.76 -14.92 13.13
N LEU A 35 -4.50 -14.32 12.20
CA LEU A 35 -4.49 -14.68 10.80
C LEU A 35 -3.55 -13.68 10.11
N GLY A 36 -2.51 -14.15 9.42
CA GLY A 36 -1.47 -13.27 8.86
C GLY A 36 -0.42 -14.07 8.10
N GLY A 37 0.84 -13.71 8.20
CA GLY A 37 1.91 -14.37 7.46
C GLY A 37 3.22 -14.46 8.24
N ASP A 38 4.28 -14.64 7.47
CA ASP A 38 5.64 -14.93 7.97
C ASP A 38 6.21 -13.77 8.81
N LEU A 39 5.87 -12.50 8.48
CA LEU A 39 6.36 -11.33 9.21
C LEU A 39 5.74 -11.22 10.60
N MET A 40 4.42 -11.45 10.71
CA MET A 40 3.76 -11.51 12.02
C MET A 40 4.30 -12.68 12.85
N GLN A 41 4.51 -13.84 12.22
CA GLN A 41 5.06 -15.02 12.88
C GLN A 41 6.48 -14.77 13.41
N ALA A 42 7.30 -14.04 12.68
CA ALA A 42 8.65 -13.66 13.13
C ALA A 42 8.65 -12.74 14.37
N VAL A 43 7.60 -11.94 14.58
CA VAL A 43 7.45 -11.15 15.82
C VAL A 43 7.09 -12.05 17.00
N GLY A 44 6.39 -13.16 16.76
CA GLY A 44 5.97 -14.17 17.77
C GLY A 44 4.46 -14.23 17.94
N GLY A 45 4.00 -15.17 18.76
CA GLY A 45 2.58 -15.50 18.93
C GLY A 45 2.15 -16.74 18.12
N THR A 46 0.86 -16.98 18.02
CA THR A 46 0.32 -18.18 17.35
C THR A 46 -0.32 -17.80 16.02
N LEU A 47 0.28 -18.27 14.91
CA LEU A 47 -0.32 -18.20 13.58
C LEU A 47 -1.44 -19.26 13.47
N VAL A 48 -2.68 -18.80 13.38
CA VAL A 48 -3.85 -19.65 13.22
C VAL A 48 -4.00 -20.08 11.75
N LYS A 49 -3.83 -19.12 10.83
CA LYS A 49 -3.91 -19.38 9.40
C LYS A 49 -3.11 -18.37 8.59
N HIS A 50 -2.38 -18.87 7.57
CA HIS A 50 -1.61 -18.04 6.69
C HIS A 50 -2.50 -17.32 5.67
N TYR A 51 -2.22 -16.03 5.38
CA TYR A 51 -3.03 -15.24 4.44
C TYR A 51 -3.06 -15.83 3.02
N ARG A 52 -2.00 -16.54 2.60
CA ARG A 52 -1.94 -17.22 1.29
C ARG A 52 -3.07 -18.23 1.11
N ASP A 53 -3.54 -18.84 2.22
CA ASP A 53 -4.65 -19.82 2.24
C ASP A 53 -6.03 -19.16 2.38
N MET A 54 -6.06 -17.84 2.52
CA MET A 54 -7.29 -17.06 2.75
C MET A 54 -7.62 -16.10 1.62
N ALA A 55 -6.60 -15.61 0.90
CA ALA A 55 -6.74 -14.52 -0.06
C ALA A 55 -7.26 -15.03 -1.42
N PHE A 56 -8.52 -14.78 -1.68
CA PHE A 56 -9.10 -14.87 -3.02
C PHE A 56 -9.46 -13.47 -3.48
N MET A 57 -8.76 -12.97 -4.51
CA MET A 57 -9.01 -11.65 -5.07
C MET A 57 -9.64 -11.76 -6.46
N GLY A 58 -10.59 -10.84 -6.72
CA GLY A 58 -11.35 -10.80 -7.96
C GLY A 58 -12.69 -11.55 -7.87
N PHE A 59 -13.62 -11.18 -8.77
CA PHE A 59 -15.00 -11.70 -8.71
C PHE A 59 -15.08 -13.21 -8.95
N ILE A 60 -14.38 -13.72 -9.97
CA ILE A 60 -14.41 -15.14 -10.36
C ILE A 60 -13.74 -16.03 -9.30
N PRO A 61 -12.49 -15.75 -8.82
CA PRO A 61 -11.88 -16.54 -7.75
C PRO A 61 -12.69 -16.55 -6.45
N VAL A 62 -13.30 -15.43 -6.08
CA VAL A 62 -14.18 -15.35 -4.89
C VAL A 62 -15.41 -16.23 -5.05
N LEU A 63 -16.05 -16.22 -6.22
CA LEU A 63 -17.24 -17.04 -6.48
C LEU A 63 -16.92 -18.54 -6.46
N LEU A 64 -15.80 -18.93 -7.10
CA LEU A 64 -15.37 -20.34 -7.14
C LEU A 64 -14.92 -20.87 -5.76
N ASN A 65 -14.46 -20.02 -4.87
CA ASN A 65 -13.95 -20.40 -3.55
C ASN A 65 -14.86 -19.97 -2.39
N LEU A 66 -16.13 -19.69 -2.66
CA LEU A 66 -17.07 -19.20 -1.65
C LEU A 66 -17.17 -20.13 -0.42
N ARG A 67 -17.19 -21.45 -0.63
CA ARG A 67 -17.23 -22.45 0.44
C ARG A 67 -15.97 -22.38 1.33
N THR A 68 -14.80 -22.24 0.72
CA THR A 68 -13.53 -22.09 1.44
C THR A 68 -13.50 -20.80 2.26
N ILE A 69 -13.99 -19.69 1.69
CA ILE A 69 -14.10 -18.41 2.39
C ILE A 69 -15.02 -18.51 3.60
N LEU A 70 -16.17 -19.18 3.45
CA LEU A 70 -17.10 -19.38 4.56
C LEU A 70 -16.52 -20.30 5.64
N ASN A 71 -15.80 -21.35 5.27
CA ASN A 71 -15.12 -22.24 6.21
C ASN A 71 -14.01 -21.50 6.97
N ASN A 72 -13.21 -20.69 6.26
CA ASN A 72 -12.18 -19.84 6.88
C ASN A 72 -12.79 -18.86 7.89
N MET A 73 -13.96 -18.30 7.56
CA MET A 73 -14.67 -17.39 8.45
C MET A 73 -15.15 -18.09 9.72
N LYS A 74 -15.75 -19.27 9.59
CA LYS A 74 -16.20 -20.07 10.74
C LYS A 74 -15.03 -20.50 11.63
N ALA A 75 -13.93 -20.94 11.03
CA ALA A 75 -12.72 -21.29 11.78
C ALA A 75 -12.16 -20.09 12.56
N CYS A 76 -12.08 -18.90 11.91
CA CYS A 76 -11.65 -17.68 12.57
C CYS A 76 -12.57 -17.28 13.74
N GLN A 77 -13.90 -17.38 13.56
CA GLN A 77 -14.87 -17.10 14.62
C GLN A 77 -14.70 -18.03 15.81
N GLU A 78 -14.49 -19.31 15.56
CA GLU A 78 -14.27 -20.31 16.60
C GLU A 78 -12.97 -20.07 17.36
N GLU A 79 -11.88 -19.75 16.66
CA GLU A 79 -10.60 -19.39 17.28
C GLU A 79 -10.72 -18.17 18.19
N ILE A 80 -11.41 -17.09 17.75
CA ILE A 80 -11.64 -15.91 18.58
C ILE A 80 -12.46 -16.28 19.82
N ARG A 81 -13.51 -17.12 19.67
CA ARG A 81 -14.37 -17.57 20.78
C ARG A 81 -13.61 -18.37 21.82
N GLN A 82 -12.70 -19.26 21.39
CA GLN A 82 -11.91 -20.10 22.30
C GLN A 82 -10.79 -19.30 22.99
N TYR A 83 -10.12 -18.42 22.23
CA TYR A 83 -9.00 -17.63 22.74
C TYR A 83 -9.45 -16.54 23.71
N ARG A 84 -10.65 -16.00 23.53
CA ARG A 84 -11.21 -14.88 24.33
C ARG A 84 -10.21 -13.72 24.46
N PRO A 85 -9.87 -13.04 23.34
CA PRO A 85 -8.95 -11.91 23.38
C PRO A 85 -9.58 -10.71 24.09
N ASP A 86 -8.73 -9.84 24.63
CA ASP A 86 -9.15 -8.55 25.16
C ASP A 86 -9.59 -7.59 24.03
N VAL A 87 -9.04 -7.75 22.85
CA VAL A 87 -9.41 -6.99 21.64
C VAL A 87 -9.17 -7.77 20.35
N VAL A 88 -10.02 -7.53 19.35
CA VAL A 88 -9.81 -7.98 17.97
C VAL A 88 -9.39 -6.80 17.12
N ILE A 89 -8.21 -6.89 16.49
CA ILE A 89 -7.62 -5.86 15.64
C ILE A 89 -7.68 -6.29 14.18
N LEU A 90 -8.40 -5.55 13.39
CA LEU A 90 -8.63 -5.82 11.96
C LEU A 90 -7.74 -4.91 11.12
N ILE A 91 -6.94 -5.48 10.22
CA ILE A 91 -6.03 -4.73 9.37
C ILE A 91 -6.53 -4.77 7.92
N ASP A 92 -6.96 -3.61 7.38
CA ASP A 92 -7.53 -3.50 6.03
C ASP A 92 -8.51 -4.65 5.70
N TYR A 93 -8.49 -5.26 4.50
CA TYR A 93 -9.22 -6.46 4.08
C TYR A 93 -10.74 -6.46 4.41
N PRO A 94 -11.48 -5.43 4.01
CA PRO A 94 -12.83 -5.14 4.53
C PRO A 94 -13.89 -6.19 4.18
N GLY A 95 -13.70 -6.96 3.11
CA GLY A 95 -14.66 -7.99 2.69
C GLY A 95 -14.84 -9.12 3.71
N PHE A 96 -13.77 -9.50 4.36
CA PHE A 96 -13.73 -10.51 5.41
C PHE A 96 -13.87 -9.86 6.80
N ASN A 97 -13.06 -8.84 7.06
CA ASN A 97 -12.94 -8.22 8.36
C ASN A 97 -14.24 -7.62 8.91
N LEU A 98 -15.08 -6.98 8.07
CA LEU A 98 -16.38 -6.46 8.54
C LEU A 98 -17.37 -7.56 8.96
N LYS A 99 -17.30 -8.75 8.34
CA LYS A 99 -18.15 -9.88 8.77
C LYS A 99 -17.66 -10.46 10.10
N ILE A 100 -16.36 -10.49 10.33
CA ILE A 100 -15.78 -10.88 11.63
C ILE A 100 -16.12 -9.80 12.68
N ALA A 101 -15.96 -8.51 12.37
CA ALA A 101 -16.36 -7.41 13.25
C ALA A 101 -17.81 -7.56 13.74
N LYS A 102 -18.73 -7.81 12.80
CA LYS A 102 -20.13 -8.07 13.14
C LYS A 102 -20.28 -9.22 14.13
N TYR A 103 -19.67 -10.38 13.86
CA TYR A 103 -19.73 -11.54 14.74
C TYR A 103 -19.17 -11.24 16.13
N VAL A 104 -17.97 -10.68 16.19
CA VAL A 104 -17.29 -10.35 17.44
C VAL A 104 -18.13 -9.41 18.29
N LYS A 105 -18.68 -8.36 17.67
CA LYS A 105 -19.48 -7.36 18.37
C LYS A 105 -20.83 -7.88 18.82
N THR A 106 -21.54 -8.65 17.96
CA THR A 106 -22.93 -9.06 18.25
C THR A 106 -23.03 -10.38 19.02
N GLN A 107 -22.04 -11.27 18.92
CA GLN A 107 -22.09 -12.59 19.56
C GLN A 107 -21.16 -12.69 20.77
N LEU A 108 -20.03 -11.96 20.77
CA LEU A 108 -19.03 -12.06 21.83
C LEU A 108 -18.95 -10.81 22.72
N GLY A 109 -19.46 -9.66 22.24
CA GLY A 109 -19.41 -8.40 22.97
C GLY A 109 -18.00 -7.82 23.18
N LEU A 110 -17.00 -8.32 22.41
CA LEU A 110 -15.61 -7.90 22.56
C LEU A 110 -15.31 -6.60 21.81
N PRO A 111 -14.28 -5.84 22.24
CA PRO A 111 -13.79 -4.67 21.53
C PRO A 111 -13.25 -5.04 20.15
N VAL A 112 -13.60 -4.24 19.14
CA VAL A 112 -13.14 -4.37 17.75
C VAL A 112 -12.47 -3.08 17.32
N TYR A 113 -11.17 -3.14 17.03
CA TYR A 113 -10.39 -2.02 16.52
C TYR A 113 -10.00 -2.26 15.06
N TYR A 114 -9.97 -1.20 14.27
CA TYR A 114 -9.65 -1.28 12.85
C TYR A 114 -8.42 -0.42 12.55
N TYR A 115 -7.36 -1.04 12.07
CA TYR A 115 -6.12 -0.38 11.66
C TYR A 115 -6.01 -0.40 10.14
N ILE A 116 -5.71 0.74 9.53
CA ILE A 116 -5.72 1.00 8.10
C ILE A 116 -7.14 0.97 7.56
N SER A 117 -7.77 2.13 7.57
CA SER A 117 -9.14 2.33 7.10
C SER A 117 -9.32 1.82 5.67
N PRO A 118 -10.36 1.06 5.38
CA PRO A 118 -10.70 0.71 4.01
C PRO A 118 -11.04 1.95 3.19
N LYS A 119 -10.71 1.94 1.91
CA LYS A 119 -10.90 3.06 0.97
C LYS A 119 -12.38 3.32 0.64
N ILE A 120 -13.24 3.46 1.68
CA ILE A 120 -14.67 3.76 1.48
C ILE A 120 -14.90 5.19 0.95
N TRP A 121 -13.93 6.07 1.10
CA TRP A 121 -13.91 7.39 0.49
C TRP A 121 -13.81 7.35 -1.04
N ALA A 122 -13.25 6.30 -1.61
CA ALA A 122 -13.19 6.11 -3.06
C ALA A 122 -14.48 5.48 -3.60
N TRP A 123 -15.02 4.47 -2.91
CA TRP A 123 -16.19 3.72 -3.33
C TRP A 123 -16.81 2.97 -2.13
N LYS A 124 -18.07 2.52 -2.23
CA LYS A 124 -18.76 1.78 -1.16
C LYS A 124 -18.89 2.55 0.16
N GLN A 125 -19.13 3.86 0.10
CA GLN A 125 -19.32 4.70 1.28
C GLN A 125 -20.43 4.19 2.20
N TYR A 126 -21.42 3.42 1.69
CA TYR A 126 -22.47 2.79 2.49
C TYR A 126 -21.97 1.90 3.62
N ARG A 127 -20.72 1.40 3.53
CA ARG A 127 -20.09 0.58 4.59
C ARG A 127 -19.87 1.34 5.90
N ILE A 128 -19.97 2.65 5.90
CA ILE A 128 -19.91 3.45 7.14
C ILE A 128 -20.94 2.98 8.18
N LYS A 129 -22.09 2.43 7.75
CA LYS A 129 -23.10 1.86 8.63
C LYS A 129 -22.60 0.66 9.42
N ASP A 130 -21.73 -0.16 8.80
CA ASP A 130 -21.16 -1.34 9.45
C ASP A 130 -20.03 -0.92 10.42
N PHE A 131 -19.21 0.07 10.05
CA PHE A 131 -18.20 0.62 10.96
C PHE A 131 -18.85 1.20 12.22
N ARG A 132 -19.87 2.04 12.10
CA ARG A 132 -20.59 2.59 13.25
C ARG A 132 -21.18 1.54 14.18
N ARG A 133 -21.57 0.37 13.65
CA ARG A 133 -22.20 -0.69 14.43
C ARG A 133 -21.23 -1.66 15.07
N TYR A 134 -20.09 -1.92 14.42
CA TYR A 134 -19.27 -3.08 14.73
C TYR A 134 -17.82 -2.75 15.01
N VAL A 135 -17.39 -1.50 14.87
CA VAL A 135 -16.00 -1.07 15.11
C VAL A 135 -16.00 0.03 16.16
N ASP A 136 -15.28 -0.21 17.27
CA ASP A 136 -15.21 0.74 18.39
C ASP A 136 -14.19 1.84 18.16
N ARG A 137 -13.07 1.54 17.50
CA ARG A 137 -12.04 2.53 17.13
C ARG A 137 -11.47 2.24 15.76
N MET A 138 -11.20 3.30 15.01
CA MET A 138 -10.57 3.21 13.70
C MET A 138 -9.34 4.09 13.66
N PHE A 139 -8.21 3.50 13.23
CA PHE A 139 -6.93 4.16 13.04
C PHE A 139 -6.67 4.32 11.55
N CYS A 140 -6.72 5.55 11.07
CA CYS A 140 -6.51 5.88 9.65
C CYS A 140 -5.07 6.32 9.39
N ILE A 141 -4.61 6.11 8.16
CA ILE A 141 -3.22 6.34 7.74
C ILE A 141 -3.06 7.43 6.68
N LEU A 142 -4.17 8.01 6.19
CA LEU A 142 -4.17 9.11 5.23
C LEU A 142 -4.79 10.35 5.89
N PRO A 143 -4.14 11.53 5.83
CA PRO A 143 -4.58 12.73 6.56
C PRO A 143 -6.01 13.16 6.21
N PHE A 144 -6.39 13.08 4.92
CA PHE A 144 -7.71 13.49 4.45
C PHE A 144 -8.85 12.57 4.94
N GLU A 145 -8.54 11.37 5.42
CA GLU A 145 -9.54 10.44 5.98
C GLU A 145 -10.19 11.01 7.23
N VAL A 146 -9.46 11.81 8.01
CA VAL A 146 -10.03 12.46 9.22
C VAL A 146 -11.21 13.34 8.89
N GLU A 147 -11.05 14.21 7.88
CA GLU A 147 -12.13 15.08 7.45
C GLU A 147 -13.27 14.30 6.77
N PHE A 148 -12.92 13.33 5.93
CA PHE A 148 -13.88 12.44 5.29
C PHE A 148 -14.78 11.74 6.31
N PHE A 149 -14.22 11.11 7.33
CA PHE A 149 -14.99 10.41 8.36
C PHE A 149 -15.72 11.36 9.30
N ARG A 150 -15.16 12.55 9.58
CA ARG A 150 -15.85 13.60 10.33
C ARG A 150 -17.12 14.04 9.62
N ASN A 151 -17.09 14.23 8.31
CA ASN A 151 -18.27 14.58 7.50
C ASN A 151 -19.34 13.47 7.46
N LEU A 152 -18.98 12.26 7.92
CA LEU A 152 -19.89 11.14 8.11
C LEU A 152 -20.23 10.91 9.59
N ASP A 153 -19.98 11.87 10.49
CA ASP A 153 -20.21 11.74 11.94
C ASP A 153 -19.59 10.46 12.53
N TYR A 154 -18.37 10.12 12.10
CA TYR A 154 -17.64 8.95 12.58
C TYR A 154 -16.23 9.36 13.01
N PRO A 155 -15.90 9.28 14.32
CA PRO A 155 -14.58 9.65 14.80
C PRO A 155 -13.52 8.62 14.39
N VAL A 156 -12.35 9.11 13.99
CA VAL A 156 -11.18 8.29 13.67
C VAL A 156 -9.91 8.92 14.22
N ASP A 157 -8.92 8.10 14.51
CA ASP A 157 -7.61 8.55 14.93
C ASP A 157 -6.63 8.51 13.75
N TYR A 158 -6.05 9.64 13.37
CA TYR A 158 -4.94 9.68 12.41
C TYR A 158 -3.64 9.30 13.12
N VAL A 159 -3.03 8.21 12.71
CA VAL A 159 -1.82 7.67 13.37
C VAL A 159 -0.53 7.90 12.58
N GLY A 160 -0.61 8.56 11.43
CA GLY A 160 0.49 8.68 10.47
C GLY A 160 0.48 7.54 9.45
N ASN A 161 1.44 7.55 8.54
CA ASN A 161 1.48 6.59 7.43
C ASN A 161 2.65 5.61 7.57
N PRO A 162 2.40 4.28 7.50
CA PRO A 162 3.44 3.25 7.62
C PRO A 162 4.56 3.33 6.56
N SER A 163 4.27 3.85 5.35
CA SER A 163 5.32 4.06 4.35
C SER A 163 6.35 5.10 4.80
N VAL A 164 5.94 6.11 5.58
CA VAL A 164 6.86 7.08 6.19
C VAL A 164 7.80 6.38 7.18
N ASP A 165 7.27 5.45 7.99
CA ASP A 165 8.07 4.65 8.92
C ASP A 165 9.09 3.77 8.16
N SER A 166 8.65 3.11 7.10
CA SER A 166 9.49 2.22 6.28
C SER A 166 10.63 2.98 5.60
N VAL A 167 10.34 4.15 5.02
CA VAL A 167 11.35 5.00 4.38
C VAL A 167 12.33 5.58 5.41
N ALA A 168 11.85 5.98 6.58
CA ALA A 168 12.72 6.48 7.65
C ALA A 168 13.67 5.37 8.14
N CYS A 169 13.16 4.17 8.39
CA CYS A 169 13.98 3.02 8.79
C CYS A 169 15.02 2.65 7.72
N TYR A 170 14.65 2.70 6.44
CA TYR A 170 15.59 2.47 5.35
C TYR A 170 16.72 3.52 5.34
N ARG A 171 16.38 4.81 5.46
CA ARG A 171 17.39 5.89 5.48
C ARG A 171 18.34 5.79 6.66
N GLU A 172 17.85 5.42 7.84
CA GLU A 172 18.69 5.18 9.02
C GLU A 172 19.69 4.03 8.77
N LYS A 173 19.23 2.93 8.17
CA LYS A 173 20.11 1.79 7.82
C LYS A 173 21.13 2.15 6.74
N GLN A 174 20.71 2.89 5.71
CA GLN A 174 21.59 3.32 4.62
C GLN A 174 22.68 4.27 5.15
N ALA A 175 22.35 5.19 6.04
CA ALA A 175 23.33 6.11 6.64
C ALA A 175 24.38 5.39 7.51
N ALA A 176 24.12 4.17 7.97
CA ALA A 176 25.01 3.38 8.81
C ALA A 176 26.01 2.51 8.04
N GLY A 177 25.91 2.42 6.71
CA GLY A 177 26.75 1.54 5.89
C GLY A 177 27.16 2.17 4.55
N PRO A 178 28.07 1.52 3.80
CA PRO A 178 28.43 1.96 2.46
C PRO A 178 27.25 1.81 1.50
N ASP A 179 27.16 2.74 0.55
CA ASP A 179 26.19 2.66 -0.53
C ASP A 179 26.83 1.95 -1.73
N THR A 180 26.58 0.66 -1.86
CA THR A 180 27.11 -0.19 -2.93
C THR A 180 26.07 -0.56 -4.00
N PHE A 181 24.87 0.04 -3.96
CA PHE A 181 23.76 -0.37 -4.81
C PHE A 181 24.08 -0.38 -6.30
N ARG A 182 24.75 0.67 -6.81
CA ARG A 182 25.08 0.76 -8.24
C ARG A 182 26.09 -0.31 -8.64
N GLU A 183 27.07 -0.59 -7.80
CA GLU A 183 28.07 -1.63 -8.01
C GLU A 183 27.47 -3.03 -7.95
N ASP A 184 26.68 -3.32 -6.92
CA ASP A 184 26.01 -4.61 -6.71
C ASP A 184 25.07 -4.98 -7.86
N GLU A 185 24.34 -3.98 -8.40
CA GLU A 185 23.41 -4.18 -9.51
C GLU A 185 24.06 -3.95 -10.88
N GLN A 186 25.37 -3.65 -10.93
CA GLN A 186 26.13 -3.40 -12.16
C GLN A 186 25.45 -2.33 -13.02
N LEU A 187 25.03 -1.21 -12.40
CA LEU A 187 24.48 -0.08 -13.09
C LEU A 187 25.60 0.80 -13.66
N ASP A 188 25.36 1.35 -14.85
CA ASP A 188 26.31 2.25 -15.49
C ASP A 188 26.20 3.70 -14.93
N GLU A 189 26.96 4.65 -15.50
CA GLU A 189 27.01 6.05 -15.03
C GLU A 189 25.77 6.88 -15.42
N ARG A 190 24.91 6.37 -16.29
CA ARG A 190 23.69 7.10 -16.69
C ARG A 190 22.77 7.32 -15.49
N PRO A 191 22.02 8.43 -15.45
CA PRO A 191 20.93 8.60 -14.50
C PRO A 191 19.92 7.45 -14.59
N VAL A 192 19.44 6.99 -13.44
CA VAL A 192 18.52 5.86 -13.38
C VAL A 192 17.08 6.32 -13.59
N LEU A 193 16.37 5.65 -14.51
CA LEU A 193 14.93 5.77 -14.69
C LEU A 193 14.25 4.53 -14.09
N ALA A 194 13.60 4.68 -12.94
CA ALA A 194 12.91 3.57 -12.27
C ALA A 194 11.57 3.22 -12.93
N LEU A 195 11.31 1.94 -13.11
CA LEU A 195 10.05 1.41 -13.64
C LEU A 195 9.35 0.57 -12.57
N LEU A 196 8.30 1.12 -11.97
CA LEU A 196 7.46 0.45 -10.97
C LEU A 196 6.13 0.04 -11.63
N ALA A 197 6.16 -1.05 -12.40
CA ALA A 197 5.06 -1.45 -13.27
C ALA A 197 3.87 -2.14 -12.55
N GLY A 198 3.96 -2.33 -11.25
CA GLY A 198 2.94 -2.94 -10.42
C GLY A 198 3.44 -4.14 -9.62
N SER A 199 2.60 -4.65 -8.73
CA SER A 199 2.91 -5.78 -7.85
C SER A 199 2.26 -7.11 -8.28
N ARG A 200 1.37 -7.08 -9.27
CA ARG A 200 0.60 -8.24 -9.75
C ARG A 200 0.92 -8.55 -11.20
N ARG A 201 0.86 -9.83 -11.56
CA ARG A 201 1.11 -10.29 -12.95
C ARG A 201 0.31 -9.49 -14.00
N GLN A 202 -0.97 -9.25 -13.71
CA GLN A 202 -1.83 -8.51 -14.64
C GLN A 202 -1.40 -7.04 -14.79
N GLU A 203 -1.06 -6.37 -13.69
CA GLU A 203 -0.56 -4.98 -13.71
C GLU A 203 0.72 -4.87 -14.55
N ILE A 204 1.68 -5.77 -14.32
CA ILE A 204 2.95 -5.81 -15.06
C ILE A 204 2.71 -6.07 -16.54
N LYS A 205 1.88 -7.08 -16.87
CA LYS A 205 1.49 -7.38 -18.24
C LYS A 205 0.92 -6.16 -18.98
N ASP A 206 0.08 -5.39 -18.27
CA ASP A 206 -0.66 -4.29 -18.89
C ASP A 206 0.16 -3.00 -18.98
N ASN A 207 1.03 -2.73 -17.98
CA ASN A 207 1.76 -1.47 -17.89
C ASN A 207 3.18 -1.54 -18.46
N LEU A 208 3.93 -2.60 -18.13
CA LEU A 208 5.37 -2.70 -18.40
C LEU A 208 5.72 -2.53 -19.89
N PRO A 209 5.02 -3.12 -20.88
CA PRO A 209 5.40 -2.97 -22.28
C PRO A 209 5.42 -1.51 -22.77
N THR A 210 4.43 -0.71 -22.35
CA THR A 210 4.38 0.71 -22.71
C THR A 210 5.43 1.51 -21.95
N MET A 211 5.60 1.25 -20.65
CA MET A 211 6.64 1.90 -19.85
C MET A 211 8.04 1.63 -20.42
N LEU A 212 8.36 0.40 -20.81
CA LEU A 212 9.63 0.03 -21.42
C LEU A 212 9.87 0.77 -22.74
N LYS A 213 8.86 0.76 -23.63
CA LYS A 213 8.95 1.46 -24.90
C LYS A 213 9.23 2.96 -24.72
N VAL A 214 8.63 3.58 -23.72
CA VAL A 214 8.90 4.98 -23.38
C VAL A 214 10.30 5.15 -22.78
N ALA A 215 10.67 4.32 -21.81
CA ALA A 215 11.95 4.45 -21.11
C ALA A 215 13.14 4.28 -22.07
N THR A 216 13.07 3.33 -23.00
CA THR A 216 14.13 3.09 -24.00
C THR A 216 14.24 4.19 -25.07
N ALA A 217 13.24 5.07 -25.18
CA ALA A 217 13.34 6.26 -26.04
C ALA A 217 14.21 7.38 -25.42
N TYR A 218 14.66 7.22 -24.17
CA TYR A 218 15.56 8.14 -23.48
C TYR A 218 16.94 7.49 -23.23
N PRO A 219 17.80 7.35 -24.24
CA PRO A 219 19.05 6.61 -24.15
C PRO A 219 20.07 7.22 -23.16
N GLY A 220 19.88 8.48 -22.80
CA GLY A 220 20.66 9.16 -21.75
C GLY A 220 20.34 8.69 -20.32
N HIS A 221 19.33 7.83 -20.14
CA HIS A 221 18.98 7.24 -18.86
C HIS A 221 19.07 5.72 -18.92
N GLN A 222 19.41 5.11 -17.79
CA GLN A 222 19.40 3.66 -17.64
C GLN A 222 18.04 3.21 -17.03
N PRO A 223 17.18 2.50 -17.79
CA PRO A 223 15.94 1.97 -17.23
C PRO A 223 16.23 0.79 -16.30
N VAL A 224 15.62 0.84 -15.11
CA VAL A 224 15.73 -0.23 -14.11
C VAL A 224 14.33 -0.60 -13.58
N ILE A 225 13.95 -1.85 -13.71
CA ILE A 225 12.66 -2.35 -13.24
C ILE A 225 12.75 -2.74 -11.77
N ALA A 226 11.83 -2.25 -10.95
CA ALA A 226 11.56 -2.79 -9.63
C ALA A 226 10.76 -4.10 -9.77
N GLY A 227 11.39 -5.24 -9.60
CA GLY A 227 10.76 -6.56 -9.63
C GLY A 227 9.81 -6.75 -8.45
N ALA A 228 8.57 -7.18 -8.75
CA ALA A 228 7.56 -7.42 -7.74
C ALA A 228 7.91 -8.62 -6.85
N PRO A 229 7.65 -8.56 -5.54
CA PRO A 229 7.83 -9.71 -4.66
C PRO A 229 7.04 -10.94 -5.13
N GLY A 230 7.68 -12.10 -5.15
CA GLY A 230 7.04 -13.36 -5.53
C GLY A 230 6.87 -13.58 -7.03
N LEU A 231 7.50 -12.76 -7.86
CA LEU A 231 7.63 -13.00 -9.31
C LEU A 231 9.09 -13.24 -9.68
N GLU A 232 9.29 -14.21 -10.57
CA GLU A 232 10.62 -14.61 -11.03
C GLU A 232 11.09 -13.72 -12.18
N PRO A 233 12.42 -13.57 -12.40
CA PRO A 233 13.00 -12.80 -13.50
C PRO A 233 12.47 -13.23 -14.87
N GLU A 234 12.20 -14.54 -15.05
CA GLU A 234 11.68 -15.11 -16.28
C GLU A 234 10.35 -14.51 -16.71
N TYR A 235 9.52 -14.12 -15.72
CA TYR A 235 8.24 -13.46 -16.01
C TYR A 235 8.43 -12.10 -16.70
N TYR A 236 9.51 -11.40 -16.41
CA TYR A 236 9.81 -10.09 -17.01
C TYR A 236 10.50 -10.21 -18.36
N ARG A 237 11.31 -11.25 -18.59
CA ARG A 237 12.07 -11.45 -19.83
C ARG A 237 11.20 -11.44 -21.08
N GLN A 238 9.98 -11.98 -21.00
CA GLN A 238 9.03 -11.96 -22.12
C GLN A 238 8.63 -10.54 -22.58
N TYR A 239 8.80 -9.52 -21.73
CA TYR A 239 8.48 -8.13 -22.03
C TYR A 239 9.72 -7.31 -22.40
N ILE A 240 10.87 -7.66 -21.87
CA ILE A 240 12.12 -6.92 -22.04
C ILE A 240 12.75 -7.24 -23.41
N GLY A 241 12.68 -8.51 -23.86
CA GLY A 241 13.36 -8.93 -25.08
C GLY A 241 14.86 -8.64 -25.00
N ASP A 242 15.40 -8.02 -26.07
CA ASP A 242 16.81 -7.64 -26.18
C ASP A 242 17.13 -6.22 -25.66
N ALA A 243 16.17 -5.56 -24.98
CA ALA A 243 16.40 -4.22 -24.47
C ALA A 243 17.42 -4.20 -23.32
N ASP A 244 18.30 -3.19 -23.32
CA ASP A 244 19.26 -2.94 -22.22
C ASP A 244 18.53 -2.39 -20.99
N VAL A 245 17.93 -3.30 -20.21
CA VAL A 245 17.12 -3.00 -19.03
C VAL A 245 17.48 -3.93 -17.89
N LYS A 246 17.78 -3.38 -16.74
CA LYS A 246 18.06 -4.13 -15.51
C LYS A 246 16.79 -4.40 -14.72
N ILE A 247 16.78 -5.46 -13.93
CA ILE A 247 15.71 -5.78 -12.98
C ILE A 247 16.32 -5.99 -11.62
N VAL A 248 15.77 -5.33 -10.60
CA VAL A 248 16.18 -5.50 -9.20
C VAL A 248 15.03 -6.04 -8.37
N PHE A 249 15.27 -7.05 -7.55
CA PHE A 249 14.27 -7.66 -6.68
C PHE A 249 14.54 -7.36 -5.21
N GLY A 250 13.48 -7.01 -4.45
CA GLY A 250 13.60 -6.69 -3.04
C GLY A 250 14.37 -5.41 -2.73
N LYS A 251 14.73 -4.63 -3.76
CA LYS A 251 15.57 -3.43 -3.66
C LYS A 251 14.86 -2.17 -4.18
N THR A 252 13.53 -2.05 -4.00
CA THR A 252 12.76 -0.88 -4.48
C THR A 252 13.24 0.41 -3.84
N TYR A 253 13.55 0.43 -2.55
CA TYR A 253 14.04 1.64 -1.86
C TYR A 253 15.46 2.03 -2.27
N PRO A 254 16.44 1.10 -2.35
CA PRO A 254 17.72 1.39 -2.99
C PRO A 254 17.58 1.93 -4.41
N LEU A 255 16.73 1.33 -5.24
CA LEU A 255 16.47 1.83 -6.59
C LEU A 255 15.94 3.27 -6.57
N LEU A 256 14.92 3.57 -5.76
CA LEU A 256 14.35 4.91 -5.67
C LEU A 256 15.34 5.94 -5.15
N SER A 257 16.22 5.57 -4.21
CA SER A 257 17.25 6.49 -3.70
C SER A 257 18.30 6.89 -4.75
N HIS A 258 18.45 6.10 -5.83
CA HIS A 258 19.39 6.34 -6.93
C HIS A 258 18.71 6.84 -8.22
N SER A 259 17.38 7.02 -8.20
CA SER A 259 16.63 7.33 -9.40
C SER A 259 16.53 8.83 -9.65
N ASP A 260 16.70 9.24 -10.90
CA ASP A 260 16.49 10.59 -11.36
C ASP A 260 15.00 10.89 -11.63
N ALA A 261 14.28 9.91 -12.19
CA ALA A 261 12.85 9.95 -12.43
C ALA A 261 12.24 8.54 -12.36
N ALA A 262 10.91 8.45 -12.35
CA ALA A 262 10.22 7.17 -12.32
C ALA A 262 8.94 7.15 -13.17
N LEU A 263 8.66 6.00 -13.81
CA LEU A 263 7.34 5.63 -14.31
C LEU A 263 6.70 4.69 -13.28
N VAL A 264 5.54 5.07 -12.74
CA VAL A 264 4.97 4.40 -11.56
C VAL A 264 3.52 4.02 -11.79
N THR A 265 3.18 2.76 -11.57
CA THR A 265 1.79 2.31 -11.55
C THR A 265 1.10 2.81 -10.27
N SER A 266 -0.15 3.25 -10.40
CA SER A 266 -0.92 3.79 -9.27
C SER A 266 -1.01 2.79 -8.10
N GLY A 267 -0.86 3.32 -6.88
CA GLY A 267 -0.88 2.55 -5.63
C GLY A 267 0.07 3.16 -4.58
N THR A 268 0.46 2.37 -3.60
CA THR A 268 1.41 2.77 -2.55
C THR A 268 2.77 3.20 -3.13
N ALA A 269 3.17 2.62 -4.25
CA ALA A 269 4.40 2.96 -4.95
C ALA A 269 4.51 4.44 -5.31
N THR A 270 3.39 5.11 -5.66
CA THR A 270 3.41 6.56 -5.95
C THR A 270 3.78 7.39 -4.71
N LEU A 271 3.29 6.98 -3.55
CA LEU A 271 3.63 7.61 -2.28
C LEU A 271 5.09 7.36 -1.91
N GLU A 272 5.55 6.12 -2.00
CA GLU A 272 6.94 5.77 -1.70
C GLU A 272 7.92 6.53 -2.62
N THR A 273 7.64 6.57 -3.92
CA THR A 273 8.43 7.34 -4.89
C THR A 273 8.53 8.82 -4.49
N SER A 274 7.42 9.42 -4.07
CA SER A 274 7.42 10.82 -3.62
C SER A 274 8.13 11.04 -2.28
N LEU A 275 8.09 10.07 -1.36
CA LEU A 275 8.86 10.10 -0.11
C LEU A 275 10.38 10.08 -0.38
N PHE A 276 10.83 9.43 -1.46
CA PHE A 276 12.22 9.50 -1.93
C PHE A 276 12.50 10.76 -2.74
N ARG A 277 11.50 11.63 -2.97
CA ARG A 277 11.62 12.87 -3.78
C ARG A 277 12.01 12.58 -5.24
N VAL A 278 11.62 11.44 -5.77
CA VAL A 278 11.83 11.07 -7.18
C VAL A 278 10.68 11.61 -8.01
N PRO A 279 10.92 12.51 -8.96
CA PRO A 279 9.88 12.97 -9.89
C PRO A 279 9.31 11.80 -10.68
N GLN A 280 7.98 11.77 -10.83
CA GLN A 280 7.32 10.60 -11.38
C GLN A 280 6.20 10.94 -12.35
N VAL A 281 5.97 10.04 -13.31
CA VAL A 281 4.77 9.98 -14.14
C VAL A 281 3.93 8.79 -13.66
N VAL A 282 2.69 9.04 -13.26
CA VAL A 282 1.78 7.97 -12.83
C VAL A 282 1.09 7.37 -14.03
N CYS A 283 1.35 6.09 -14.30
CA CYS A 283 0.86 5.35 -15.45
C CYS A 283 -0.01 4.19 -14.99
N TYR A 284 -1.25 4.10 -15.51
CA TYR A 284 -2.13 2.99 -15.14
C TYR A 284 -3.01 2.57 -16.33
N TYR A 285 -2.74 1.38 -16.85
CA TYR A 285 -3.59 0.79 -17.88
C TYR A 285 -4.92 0.32 -17.30
N VAL A 286 -5.99 0.61 -18.01
CA VAL A 286 -7.33 0.11 -17.67
C VAL A 286 -8.00 -0.42 -18.92
N VAL A 287 -8.47 -1.67 -18.86
CA VAL A 287 -9.24 -2.30 -19.94
C VAL A 287 -10.45 -1.44 -20.28
N ALA A 288 -10.75 -1.28 -21.58
CA ALA A 288 -11.85 -0.43 -22.07
C ALA A 288 -11.75 1.02 -21.56
N GLY A 289 -10.59 1.65 -21.72
CA GLY A 289 -10.21 2.95 -21.15
C GLY A 289 -11.28 4.05 -21.22
N ARG A 290 -12.08 4.13 -22.30
CA ARG A 290 -13.20 5.10 -22.40
C ARG A 290 -14.31 4.79 -21.39
N LEU A 291 -14.73 3.53 -21.29
CA LEU A 291 -15.75 3.09 -20.35
C LEU A 291 -15.23 3.19 -18.91
N ALA A 292 -13.99 2.79 -18.67
CA ALA A 292 -13.36 2.91 -17.35
C ALA A 292 -13.23 4.36 -16.90
N SER A 293 -12.84 5.27 -17.77
CA SER A 293 -12.79 6.72 -17.49
C SER A 293 -14.17 7.29 -17.18
N PHE A 294 -15.20 6.82 -17.90
CA PHE A 294 -16.60 7.19 -17.63
C PHE A 294 -17.05 6.66 -16.26
N ILE A 295 -16.81 5.39 -15.95
CA ILE A 295 -17.14 4.77 -14.66
C ILE A 295 -16.40 5.47 -13.53
N PHE A 296 -15.11 5.73 -13.67
CA PHE A 296 -14.33 6.44 -12.66
C PHE A 296 -14.94 7.81 -12.37
N ARG A 297 -15.26 8.58 -13.40
CA ARG A 297 -15.82 9.94 -13.27
C ARG A 297 -17.21 9.97 -12.62
N HIS A 298 -18.02 8.90 -12.77
CA HIS A 298 -19.42 8.88 -12.31
C HIS A 298 -19.65 8.07 -11.03
N PHE A 299 -18.79 7.10 -10.73
CA PHE A 299 -19.00 6.19 -9.61
C PHE A 299 -17.95 6.31 -8.50
N PHE A 300 -16.79 6.92 -8.81
CA PHE A 300 -15.81 7.20 -7.78
C PHE A 300 -15.99 8.62 -7.25
N HIS A 301 -15.95 8.75 -5.93
CA HIS A 301 -16.10 10.04 -5.24
C HIS A 301 -14.77 10.79 -5.13
N THR A 302 -13.72 10.35 -5.81
CA THR A 302 -12.39 10.95 -5.77
C THR A 302 -12.01 11.55 -7.11
N LYS A 303 -11.35 12.70 -7.08
CA LYS A 303 -10.83 13.37 -8.27
C LYS A 303 -9.54 12.73 -8.78
N TYR A 304 -8.78 12.08 -7.90
CA TYR A 304 -7.46 11.55 -8.14
C TYR A 304 -7.38 10.06 -7.80
N ILE A 305 -6.40 9.37 -8.37
CA ILE A 305 -6.12 7.94 -8.12
C ILE A 305 -4.79 7.71 -7.40
N SER A 306 -3.79 8.58 -7.58
CA SER A 306 -2.52 8.49 -6.87
C SER A 306 -2.64 9.00 -5.44
N LEU A 307 -1.94 8.36 -4.51
CA LEU A 307 -1.91 8.82 -3.12
C LEU A 307 -1.28 10.20 -2.98
N VAL A 308 -0.34 10.56 -3.85
CA VAL A 308 0.29 11.89 -3.87
C VAL A 308 -0.75 12.98 -4.06
N ASN A 309 -1.55 12.90 -5.13
CA ASN A 309 -2.58 13.92 -5.43
C ASN A 309 -3.72 13.89 -4.42
N LEU A 310 -4.10 12.70 -3.94
CA LEU A 310 -5.15 12.54 -2.91
C LEU A 310 -4.75 13.22 -1.60
N ILE A 311 -3.51 13.01 -1.13
CA ILE A 311 -3.03 13.59 0.12
C ILE A 311 -2.82 15.10 -0.04
N ALA A 312 -2.28 15.56 -1.17
CA ALA A 312 -2.09 16.97 -1.44
C ALA A 312 -3.42 17.72 -1.71
N GLY A 313 -4.51 17.00 -2.02
CA GLY A 313 -5.80 17.58 -2.40
C GLY A 313 -5.79 18.31 -3.76
N ARG A 314 -4.69 18.22 -4.50
CA ARG A 314 -4.46 18.86 -5.81
C ARG A 314 -3.56 18.01 -6.71
N GLU A 315 -3.51 18.35 -7.99
CA GLU A 315 -2.58 17.71 -8.92
C GLU A 315 -1.14 18.16 -8.62
N VAL A 316 -0.31 17.21 -8.21
CA VAL A 316 1.13 17.34 -8.02
C VAL A 316 1.86 16.55 -9.08
N VAL A 317 1.32 15.38 -9.44
CA VAL A 317 1.82 14.48 -10.48
C VAL A 317 0.73 14.23 -11.52
N GLN A 318 1.12 14.11 -12.78
CA GLN A 318 0.19 13.74 -13.85
C GLN A 318 -0.22 12.27 -13.69
N GLU A 319 -1.54 12.04 -13.82
CA GLU A 319 -2.13 10.70 -13.78
C GLU A 319 -2.60 10.30 -15.18
N LEU A 320 -1.83 9.44 -15.83
CA LEU A 320 -2.08 8.96 -17.17
C LEU A 320 -2.75 7.58 -17.11
N PHE A 321 -4.07 7.57 -17.03
CA PHE A 321 -4.87 6.33 -16.97
C PHE A 321 -5.98 6.29 -18.01
N GLY A 322 -6.47 5.10 -18.32
CA GLY A 322 -7.53 4.87 -19.27
C GLY A 322 -7.16 5.34 -20.67
N VAL A 323 -7.89 6.33 -21.22
CA VAL A 323 -7.60 6.90 -22.55
C VAL A 323 -6.31 7.70 -22.61
N ARG A 324 -5.81 8.16 -21.46
CA ARG A 324 -4.56 8.91 -21.37
C ARG A 324 -3.33 8.01 -21.20
N PHE A 325 -3.51 6.72 -21.01
CA PHE A 325 -2.41 5.75 -20.99
C PHE A 325 -2.02 5.41 -22.42
N SER A 326 -1.12 6.18 -22.99
CA SER A 326 -0.58 5.98 -24.34
C SER A 326 0.92 6.27 -24.37
N TYR A 327 1.62 5.72 -25.36
CA TYR A 327 3.05 6.00 -25.54
C TYR A 327 3.32 7.50 -25.61
N ASP A 328 2.61 8.23 -26.48
CA ASP A 328 2.88 9.64 -26.72
C ASP A 328 2.68 10.48 -25.44
N GLN A 329 1.59 10.28 -24.70
CA GLN A 329 1.34 11.04 -23.49
C GLN A 329 2.33 10.72 -22.36
N ILE A 330 2.73 9.46 -22.20
CA ILE A 330 3.72 9.08 -21.19
C ILE A 330 5.10 9.60 -21.59
N HIS A 331 5.46 9.51 -22.88
CA HIS A 331 6.71 10.03 -23.41
C HIS A 331 6.81 11.55 -23.20
N ASP A 332 5.80 12.30 -23.63
CA ASP A 332 5.81 13.77 -23.49
C ASP A 332 5.90 14.21 -22.03
N GLU A 333 5.14 13.55 -21.15
CA GLU A 333 5.17 13.89 -19.72
C GLU A 333 6.51 13.52 -19.07
N LEU A 334 7.09 12.37 -19.42
CA LEU A 334 8.43 12.01 -18.97
C LEU A 334 9.46 13.02 -19.46
N GLY A 335 9.36 13.46 -20.73
CA GLY A 335 10.23 14.49 -21.28
C GLY A 335 10.16 15.81 -20.51
N ARG A 336 8.97 16.21 -20.05
CA ARG A 336 8.80 17.39 -19.17
C ARG A 336 9.43 17.16 -17.80
N VAL A 337 9.22 15.99 -17.21
CA VAL A 337 9.81 15.63 -15.90
C VAL A 337 11.34 15.65 -15.97
N LEU A 338 11.94 15.21 -17.08
CA LEU A 338 13.39 15.13 -17.24
C LEU A 338 14.02 16.50 -17.59
N ASN A 339 13.36 17.33 -18.42
CA ASN A 339 13.99 18.47 -19.07
C ASN A 339 13.44 19.83 -18.59
N ASP A 340 12.24 19.92 -18.01
CA ASP A 340 11.69 21.18 -17.50
C ASP A 340 11.98 21.32 -15.99
N HIS A 341 13.06 22.06 -15.69
CA HIS A 341 13.49 22.31 -14.30
C HIS A 341 12.40 22.99 -13.45
N ALA A 342 11.61 23.90 -14.04
CA ALA A 342 10.55 24.59 -13.31
C ALA A 342 9.38 23.64 -12.99
N TYR A 343 9.02 22.76 -13.92
CA TYR A 343 8.02 21.72 -13.71
C TYR A 343 8.47 20.73 -12.63
N ARG A 344 9.70 20.23 -12.76
CA ARG A 344 10.32 19.31 -11.78
C ARG A 344 10.34 19.93 -10.38
N LYS A 345 10.73 21.21 -10.27
CA LYS A 345 10.74 21.92 -8.99
C LYS A 345 9.35 21.98 -8.38
N ARG A 346 8.32 22.36 -9.15
CA ARG A 346 6.92 22.40 -8.64
C ARG A 346 6.45 21.04 -8.12
N MET A 347 6.82 19.95 -8.79
CA MET A 347 6.50 18.59 -8.36
C MET A 347 7.17 18.27 -7.01
N LEU A 348 8.46 18.58 -6.86
CA LEU A 348 9.20 18.38 -5.61
C LEU A 348 8.67 19.24 -4.46
N ASP A 349 8.31 20.50 -4.72
CA ASP A 349 7.66 21.37 -3.72
C ASP A 349 6.32 20.78 -3.26
N GLY A 350 5.56 20.17 -4.19
CA GLY A 350 4.33 19.44 -3.88
C GLY A 350 4.57 18.18 -3.04
N TYR A 351 5.68 17.48 -3.25
CA TYR A 351 6.07 16.35 -2.39
C TYR A 351 6.39 16.81 -0.97
N ASP A 352 7.09 17.94 -0.81
CA ASP A 352 7.40 18.50 0.51
C ASP A 352 6.13 18.89 1.28
N GLU A 353 5.15 19.46 0.57
CA GLU A 353 3.83 19.75 1.15
C GLU A 353 3.12 18.46 1.60
N MET A 354 3.08 17.46 0.74
CA MET A 354 2.48 16.16 1.05
C MET A 354 3.19 15.47 2.24
N ILE A 355 4.53 15.48 2.28
CA ILE A 355 5.31 14.91 3.39
C ILE A 355 4.99 15.61 4.71
N ARG A 356 4.83 16.94 4.70
CA ARG A 356 4.40 17.69 5.89
C ARG A 356 3.01 17.28 6.38
N LEU A 357 2.07 17.04 5.45
CA LEU A 357 0.72 16.56 5.79
C LEU A 357 0.73 15.16 6.40
N LEU A 358 1.61 14.27 5.92
CA LEU A 358 1.78 12.92 6.48
C LEU A 358 2.37 12.93 7.89
N GLY A 359 3.14 13.95 8.23
CA GLY A 359 3.78 14.09 9.53
C GLY A 359 4.99 13.18 9.74
N LYS A 360 5.37 13.02 11.01
CA LYS A 360 6.58 12.29 11.41
C LYS A 360 6.37 10.78 11.42
N PRO A 361 7.45 9.97 11.28
CA PRO A 361 7.42 8.52 11.48
C PRO A 361 6.84 8.12 12.85
N GLY A 362 6.40 6.88 12.99
CA GLY A 362 5.87 6.30 14.22
C GLY A 362 4.39 5.92 14.16
N ALA A 363 3.84 5.61 12.99
CA ALA A 363 2.45 5.19 12.82
C ALA A 363 2.11 3.97 13.68
N SER A 364 2.90 2.89 13.56
CA SER A 364 2.68 1.68 14.35
C SER A 364 2.83 1.90 15.85
N ARG A 365 3.78 2.76 16.27
CA ARG A 365 3.98 3.10 17.69
C ARG A 365 2.79 3.86 18.24
N ARG A 366 2.33 4.93 17.56
CA ARG A 366 1.14 5.69 17.99
C ARG A 366 -0.12 4.82 18.06
N THR A 367 -0.29 3.93 17.07
CA THR A 367 -1.41 2.97 17.09
C THR A 367 -1.35 2.06 18.30
N ALA A 368 -0.17 1.49 18.61
CA ALA A 368 0.02 0.62 19.77
C ALA A 368 -0.24 1.35 21.10
N GLU A 369 0.25 2.58 21.23
CA GLU A 369 0.00 3.43 22.40
C GLU A 369 -1.51 3.68 22.61
N LEU A 370 -2.21 4.07 21.55
CA LEU A 370 -3.66 4.33 21.59
C LEU A 370 -4.48 3.07 21.92
N ILE A 371 -4.11 1.92 21.34
CA ILE A 371 -4.75 0.62 21.62
C ILE A 371 -4.55 0.27 23.10
N TYR A 372 -3.30 0.27 23.55
CA TYR A 372 -2.96 -0.13 24.93
C TYR A 372 -3.61 0.76 25.98
N GLN A 373 -3.62 2.07 25.77
CA GLN A 373 -4.30 3.02 26.66
C GLN A 373 -5.82 2.77 26.72
N SER A 374 -6.46 2.49 25.58
CA SER A 374 -7.90 2.24 25.53
C SER A 374 -8.34 0.96 26.22
N LEU A 375 -7.45 -0.02 26.37
CA LEU A 375 -7.76 -1.30 27.01
C LEU A 375 -7.47 -1.30 28.52
N LYS A 376 -6.80 -0.28 29.02
CA LYS A 376 -6.54 -0.10 30.46
C LYS A 376 -7.69 0.58 31.22
N HIS A 377 -8.59 1.22 30.46
CA HIS A 377 -9.76 1.94 30.97
C HIS A 377 -11.05 1.19 30.65
#